data_7335c89954f893ef2a5d5757fe6214f0
#
_entry.id   7335c89954f893ef2a5d5757fe6214f0
#
_cell.length_a   1.000
_cell.length_b   1.000
_cell.length_c   1.000
_cell.angle_alpha   90.00
_cell.angle_beta   90.00
_cell.angle_gamma   90.00
#
_symmetry.space_group_name_H-M   'P 1'
#
loop_
_entity.id
_entity.type
_entity.pdbx_description
1 polymer ?
#
loop_
_entity_poly.entity_id
_entity_poly.type
_entity_poly.pdbx_seq_one_letter_code
_entity_poly.pdbx_strand_id
1 'polypeptide(L)'
;MCSSDLLGLGKKVLLANVLYELVTVYQQSGQKTVLLTWMYAAAYMMHVYFDFSGYSDMAIGLGRIMGFRFAENFNYPFISGSLTEFWRRWHISLGSWFRDYVYIPLGGSRVRLGRWVLNLLVVWGLTGLWHGAAWTFVLWGLYFAVFLLLEKLFLGRLLRRLPVLRHVYVLTAALFSFVLFDASSLSAAIGAAGAMLGLGHLPVWDGGTLYYLHSYAPVLLAAAVGSTPLPAVLCRRMAAGRAGRVLDALEPIALLALLAMCTAFLVSGSANPFLYFRF
;
A
#
# COMPACT_ATOMS: atom_id res chain seq x y z
N MET A 1 -11.50 -20.71 -10.22
CA MET A 1 -10.07 -20.67 -10.60
C MET A 1 -9.71 -19.32 -11.23
N CYS A 2 -10.58 -18.72 -12.01
CA CYS A 2 -10.36 -17.39 -12.65
C CYS A 2 -10.73 -16.19 -11.77
N SER A 3 -11.11 -16.39 -10.49
CA SER A 3 -11.56 -15.27 -9.65
C SER A 3 -10.42 -14.38 -9.16
N SER A 4 -9.22 -14.92 -8.96
CA SER A 4 -8.09 -14.11 -8.44
C SER A 4 -7.51 -13.17 -9.48
N ASP A 5 -7.41 -13.56 -10.74
CA ASP A 5 -6.93 -12.71 -11.84
C ASP A 5 -7.92 -11.59 -12.15
N LEU A 6 -9.23 -11.88 -12.22
CA LEU A 6 -10.25 -10.87 -12.44
C LEU A 6 -10.40 -9.91 -11.25
N LEU A 7 -10.31 -10.40 -10.02
CA LEU A 7 -10.27 -9.54 -8.84
C LEU A 7 -9.02 -8.65 -8.83
N GLY A 8 -7.87 -9.20 -9.25
CA GLY A 8 -6.63 -8.44 -9.44
C GLY A 8 -6.79 -7.32 -10.47
N LEU A 9 -7.44 -7.63 -11.61
CA LEU A 9 -7.76 -6.64 -12.64
C LEU A 9 -8.70 -5.55 -12.08
N GLY A 10 -9.73 -5.92 -11.33
CA GLY A 10 -10.62 -4.98 -10.65
C GLY A 10 -9.88 -4.05 -9.68
N LYS A 11 -8.96 -4.59 -8.88
CA LYS A 11 -8.09 -3.79 -8.00
C LYS A 11 -7.30 -2.75 -8.79
N LYS A 12 -6.70 -3.13 -9.92
CA LYS A 12 -5.92 -2.23 -10.77
C LYS A 12 -6.79 -1.17 -11.43
N VAL A 13 -7.86 -1.58 -12.09
CA VAL A 13 -8.63 -0.68 -12.97
C VAL A 13 -9.57 0.20 -12.15
N LEU A 14 -10.32 -0.37 -11.21
CA LEU A 14 -11.39 0.33 -10.51
C LEU A 14 -10.97 1.03 -9.22
N LEU A 15 -9.87 0.58 -8.60
CA LEU A 15 -9.35 1.21 -7.38
C LEU A 15 -8.05 1.97 -7.64
N ALA A 16 -7.00 1.28 -8.09
CA ALA A 16 -5.69 1.91 -8.20
C ALA A 16 -5.67 3.08 -9.19
N ASN A 17 -6.25 2.90 -10.39
CA ASN A 17 -6.27 3.98 -11.39
C ASN A 17 -7.07 5.19 -10.91
N VAL A 18 -8.25 4.98 -10.33
CA VAL A 18 -9.09 6.08 -9.82
C VAL A 18 -8.44 6.79 -8.63
N LEU A 19 -7.75 6.06 -7.74
CA LEU A 19 -6.97 6.67 -6.67
C LEU A 19 -5.80 7.51 -7.21
N TYR A 20 -5.19 7.09 -8.32
CA TYR A 20 -4.12 7.84 -8.96
C TYR A 20 -4.62 9.13 -9.63
N GLU A 21 -5.88 9.18 -10.08
CA GLU A 21 -6.49 10.43 -10.56
C GLU A 21 -6.52 11.48 -9.44
N LEU A 22 -6.86 11.10 -8.21
CA LEU A 22 -6.80 12.02 -7.06
C LEU A 22 -5.36 12.49 -6.76
N VAL A 23 -4.36 11.61 -6.92
CA VAL A 23 -2.94 11.99 -6.84
C VAL A 23 -2.60 13.04 -7.90
N THR A 24 -3.06 12.84 -9.13
CA THR A 24 -2.86 13.79 -10.24
C THR A 24 -3.54 15.14 -9.97
N VAL A 25 -4.76 15.12 -9.45
CA VAL A 25 -5.48 16.33 -8.99
C VAL A 25 -4.64 17.13 -7.99
N TYR A 26 -4.09 16.46 -6.97
CA TYR A 26 -3.21 17.13 -5.99
C TYR A 26 -1.95 17.70 -6.63
N GLN A 27 -1.29 16.94 -7.52
CA GLN A 27 -0.07 17.37 -8.19
C GLN A 27 -0.29 18.59 -9.09
N GLN A 28 -1.44 18.67 -9.77
CA GLN A 28 -1.82 19.77 -10.66
C GLN A 28 -2.48 20.95 -9.94
N SER A 29 -2.91 20.79 -8.70
CA SER A 29 -3.56 21.85 -7.94
C SER A 29 -2.59 23.01 -7.66
N GLY A 30 -2.97 24.21 -8.07
CA GLY A 30 -2.26 25.46 -7.77
C GLY A 30 -2.46 25.91 -6.31
N GLN A 31 -3.56 25.51 -5.68
CA GLN A 31 -3.85 25.77 -4.27
C GLN A 31 -3.95 24.45 -3.52
N LYS A 32 -3.12 24.30 -2.49
CA LYS A 32 -3.10 23.11 -1.64
C LYS A 32 -3.69 23.43 -0.28
N THR A 33 -4.40 22.48 0.29
CA THR A 33 -4.92 22.55 1.66
C THR A 33 -4.36 21.40 2.48
N VAL A 34 -4.42 21.50 3.80
CA VAL A 34 -4.01 20.42 4.70
C VAL A 34 -4.80 19.14 4.37
N LEU A 35 -6.13 19.24 4.24
CA LEU A 35 -7.00 18.10 3.96
C LEU A 35 -6.70 17.47 2.59
N LEU A 36 -6.50 18.28 1.54
CA LEU A 36 -6.16 17.76 0.21
C LEU A 36 -4.82 17.02 0.22
N THR A 37 -3.86 17.48 1.03
CA THR A 37 -2.56 16.80 1.19
C THR A 37 -2.70 15.45 1.91
N TRP A 38 -3.57 15.36 2.93
CA TRP A 38 -3.90 14.07 3.56
C TRP A 38 -4.62 13.12 2.62
N MET A 39 -5.56 13.64 1.81
CA MET A 39 -6.25 12.85 0.79
C MET A 39 -5.29 12.30 -0.26
N TYR A 40 -4.35 13.13 -0.72
CA TYR A 40 -3.28 12.71 -1.62
C TYR A 40 -2.43 11.58 -1.00
N ALA A 41 -1.95 11.77 0.23
CA ALA A 41 -1.12 10.77 0.91
C ALA A 41 -1.85 9.43 1.05
N ALA A 42 -3.12 9.46 1.45
CA ALA A 42 -3.96 8.26 1.56
C ALA A 42 -4.22 7.62 0.19
N ALA A 43 -4.56 8.42 -0.82
CA ALA A 43 -4.79 7.95 -2.17
C ALA A 43 -3.55 7.31 -2.78
N TYR A 44 -2.37 7.93 -2.63
CA TYR A 44 -1.12 7.37 -3.15
C TYR A 44 -0.74 6.06 -2.46
N MET A 45 -0.81 6.00 -1.12
CA MET A 45 -0.56 4.78 -0.36
C MET A 45 -1.48 3.62 -0.80
N MET A 46 -2.78 3.89 -0.95
CA MET A 46 -3.76 2.89 -1.40
C MET A 46 -3.58 2.56 -2.89
N HIS A 47 -3.24 3.55 -3.74
CA HIS A 47 -2.90 3.31 -5.14
C HIS A 47 -1.78 2.29 -5.27
N VAL A 48 -0.63 2.51 -4.62
CA VAL A 48 0.52 1.59 -4.67
C VAL A 48 0.12 0.19 -4.19
N TYR A 49 -0.67 0.11 -3.13
CA TYR A 49 -1.15 -1.18 -2.62
C TYR A 49 -2.04 -1.92 -3.62
N PHE A 50 -3.06 -1.27 -4.18
CA PHE A 50 -4.00 -1.93 -5.10
C PHE A 50 -3.39 -2.18 -6.46
N ASP A 51 -2.50 -1.31 -6.93
CA ASP A 51 -1.75 -1.51 -8.16
C ASP A 51 -0.90 -2.77 -8.08
N PHE A 52 -0.09 -2.88 -7.03
CA PHE A 52 0.83 -3.99 -6.89
C PHE A 52 0.18 -5.28 -6.38
N SER A 53 -0.77 -5.22 -5.45
CA SER A 53 -1.52 -6.42 -5.03
C SER A 53 -2.40 -6.94 -6.16
N GLY A 54 -2.97 -6.05 -6.99
CA GLY A 54 -3.72 -6.43 -8.18
C GLY A 54 -2.86 -7.18 -9.19
N TYR A 55 -1.66 -6.66 -9.48
CA TYR A 55 -0.67 -7.36 -10.30
C TYR A 55 -0.32 -8.75 -9.73
N SER A 56 -0.06 -8.81 -8.42
CA SER A 56 0.29 -10.09 -7.77
C SER A 56 -0.83 -11.11 -7.84
N ASP A 57 -2.09 -10.68 -7.66
CA ASP A 57 -3.27 -11.56 -7.76
C ASP A 57 -3.46 -12.07 -9.18
N MET A 58 -3.27 -11.21 -10.21
CA MET A 58 -3.30 -11.63 -11.61
C MET A 58 -2.19 -12.63 -11.91
N ALA A 59 -0.96 -12.38 -11.46
CA ALA A 59 0.16 -13.30 -11.64
C ALA A 59 -0.10 -14.67 -10.98
N ILE A 60 -0.67 -14.69 -9.77
CA ILE A 60 -1.06 -15.92 -9.06
C ILE A 60 -2.15 -16.65 -9.83
N GLY A 61 -3.17 -15.94 -10.34
CA GLY A 61 -4.27 -16.53 -11.12
C GLY A 61 -3.78 -17.17 -12.41
N LEU A 62 -3.01 -16.42 -13.21
CA LEU A 62 -2.42 -16.92 -14.47
C LEU A 62 -1.44 -18.06 -14.23
N GLY A 63 -0.62 -17.97 -13.18
CA GLY A 63 0.28 -19.04 -12.80
C GLY A 63 -0.46 -20.35 -12.49
N ARG A 64 -1.58 -20.26 -11.76
CA ARG A 64 -2.44 -21.44 -11.47
C ARG A 64 -3.01 -22.07 -12.73
N ILE A 65 -3.38 -21.29 -13.74
CA ILE A 65 -3.84 -21.80 -15.04
C ILE A 65 -2.75 -22.59 -15.73
N MET A 66 -1.48 -22.15 -15.60
CA MET A 66 -0.30 -22.82 -16.16
C MET A 66 0.25 -23.95 -15.27
N GLY A 67 -0.41 -24.27 -14.14
CA GLY A 67 0.04 -25.29 -13.18
C GLY A 67 1.07 -24.84 -12.17
N PHE A 68 1.49 -23.58 -12.16
CA PHE A 68 2.42 -23.01 -11.18
C PHE A 68 1.71 -22.52 -9.93
N ARG A 69 2.38 -22.60 -8.78
CA ARG A 69 1.90 -22.07 -7.50
C ARG A 69 2.85 -20.98 -7.02
N PHE A 70 2.46 -19.73 -7.23
CA PHE A 70 3.17 -18.59 -6.67
C PHE A 70 2.69 -18.30 -5.24
N ALA A 71 3.62 -17.84 -4.39
CA ALA A 71 3.31 -17.41 -3.04
C ALA A 71 2.59 -16.06 -3.04
N GLU A 72 1.73 -15.85 -2.01
CA GLU A 72 1.11 -14.56 -1.76
C GLU A 72 2.17 -13.49 -1.48
N ASN A 73 1.98 -12.31 -2.06
CA ASN A 73 2.90 -11.17 -1.91
C ASN A 73 2.37 -10.12 -0.94
N PHE A 74 1.08 -10.14 -0.65
CA PHE A 74 0.41 -9.23 0.29
C PHE A 74 -0.57 -9.98 1.19
N ASN A 75 -0.64 -9.59 2.47
CA ASN A 75 -1.58 -10.14 3.44
C ASN A 75 -2.13 -9.04 4.34
N TYR A 76 -2.98 -8.17 3.79
CA TYR A 76 -3.64 -7.06 4.52
C TYR A 76 -2.66 -6.25 5.39
N PRO A 77 -1.65 -5.58 4.82
CA PRO A 77 -0.58 -4.94 5.59
C PRO A 77 -1.06 -3.80 6.49
N PHE A 78 -2.14 -3.12 6.15
CA PHE A 78 -2.64 -1.96 6.89
C PHE A 78 -3.35 -2.28 8.21
N ILE A 79 -3.64 -3.56 8.50
CA ILE A 79 -4.14 -3.98 9.81
C ILE A 79 -3.02 -4.30 10.81
N SER A 80 -1.76 -4.10 10.43
CA SER A 80 -0.61 -4.42 11.28
C SER A 80 -0.55 -3.55 12.53
N GLY A 81 -0.11 -4.14 13.63
CA GLY A 81 0.11 -3.43 14.89
C GLY A 81 1.57 -3.02 15.13
N SER A 82 2.46 -3.24 14.15
CA SER A 82 3.85 -2.78 14.16
C SER A 82 4.38 -2.69 12.73
N LEU A 83 5.42 -1.89 12.48
CA LEU A 83 6.08 -1.85 11.17
C LEU A 83 6.81 -3.15 10.86
N THR A 84 7.30 -3.85 11.88
CA THR A 84 7.84 -5.20 11.74
C THR A 84 6.78 -6.17 11.19
N GLU A 85 5.53 -6.08 11.66
CA GLU A 85 4.42 -6.88 11.15
C GLU A 85 3.99 -6.40 9.76
N PHE A 86 3.93 -5.09 9.53
CA PHE A 86 3.62 -4.49 8.24
C PHE A 86 4.51 -5.07 7.14
N TRP A 87 5.82 -5.10 7.32
CA TRP A 87 6.77 -5.62 6.34
C TRP A 87 6.73 -7.15 6.16
N ARG A 88 6.17 -7.89 7.09
CA ARG A 88 5.87 -9.32 6.92
C ARG A 88 4.63 -9.58 6.06
N ARG A 89 3.81 -8.55 5.85
CA ARG A 89 2.54 -8.59 5.13
C ARG A 89 2.58 -7.80 3.81
N TRP A 90 3.58 -6.95 3.64
CA TRP A 90 3.83 -6.10 2.47
C TRP A 90 5.01 -6.65 1.68
N HIS A 91 4.84 -6.85 0.35
CA HIS A 91 5.89 -7.29 -0.57
C HIS A 91 6.72 -8.46 -0.02
N ILE A 92 6.03 -9.54 0.34
CA ILE A 92 6.58 -10.68 1.08
C ILE A 92 7.75 -11.32 0.36
N SER A 93 7.70 -11.41 -0.99
CA SER A 93 8.75 -11.97 -1.83
C SER A 93 10.06 -11.18 -1.69
N LEU A 94 10.02 -9.85 -1.80
CA LEU A 94 11.20 -8.99 -1.65
C LEU A 94 11.75 -9.06 -0.21
N GLY A 95 10.86 -8.97 0.78
CA GLY A 95 11.24 -9.06 2.19
C GLY A 95 11.91 -10.40 2.52
N SER A 96 11.40 -11.51 1.98
CA SER A 96 12.01 -12.84 2.13
C SER A 96 13.37 -12.91 1.47
N TRP A 97 13.51 -12.39 0.25
CA TRP A 97 14.78 -12.38 -0.47
C TRP A 97 15.86 -11.60 0.31
N PHE A 98 15.58 -10.36 0.73
CA PHE A 98 16.53 -9.58 1.52
C PHE A 98 16.86 -10.22 2.87
N ARG A 99 15.87 -10.85 3.51
CA ARG A 99 16.11 -11.61 4.75
C ARG A 99 17.08 -12.76 4.52
N ASP A 100 16.83 -13.59 3.51
CA ASP A 100 17.53 -14.85 3.32
C ASP A 100 18.91 -14.65 2.69
N TYR A 101 19.05 -13.71 1.77
CA TYR A 101 20.30 -13.51 1.01
C TYR A 101 21.17 -12.35 1.51
N VAL A 102 20.64 -11.43 2.33
CA VAL A 102 21.41 -10.31 2.86
C VAL A 102 21.43 -10.31 4.39
N TYR A 103 20.26 -10.26 5.04
CA TYR A 103 20.19 -10.08 6.49
C TYR A 103 20.77 -11.27 7.27
N ILE A 104 20.38 -12.50 6.92
CA ILE A 104 20.87 -13.71 7.60
C ILE A 104 22.37 -13.91 7.36
N PRO A 105 22.92 -13.81 6.14
CA PRO A 105 24.37 -13.89 5.91
C PRO A 105 25.19 -12.84 6.66
N LEU A 106 24.66 -11.64 6.90
CA LEU A 106 25.30 -10.60 7.71
C LEU A 106 25.28 -10.91 9.22
N GLY A 107 24.67 -12.03 9.64
CA GLY A 107 24.52 -12.47 11.03
C GLY A 107 23.13 -12.20 11.64
N GLY A 108 22.22 -11.59 10.89
CA GLY A 108 20.83 -11.33 11.31
C GLY A 108 20.74 -10.54 12.60
N SER A 109 19.88 -11.00 13.54
CA SER A 109 19.71 -10.41 14.87
C SER A 109 20.55 -11.08 15.96
N ARG A 110 21.35 -12.10 15.63
CA ARG A 110 22.15 -12.90 16.62
C ARG A 110 23.57 -12.37 16.76
N VAL A 111 23.75 -11.06 16.65
CA VAL A 111 25.03 -10.36 16.71
C VAL A 111 24.96 -9.23 17.75
N ARG A 112 26.12 -8.60 18.07
CA ARG A 112 26.17 -7.43 18.96
C ARG A 112 25.33 -6.29 18.41
N LEU A 113 24.79 -5.45 19.29
CA LEU A 113 23.86 -4.35 18.93
C LEU A 113 24.36 -3.48 17.77
N GLY A 114 25.62 -3.01 17.80
CA GLY A 114 26.18 -2.17 16.73
C GLY A 114 26.20 -2.88 15.38
N ARG A 115 26.54 -4.18 15.33
CA ARG A 115 26.52 -4.97 14.10
C ARG A 115 25.08 -5.19 13.61
N TRP A 116 24.15 -5.43 14.53
CA TRP A 116 22.73 -5.56 14.17
C TRP A 116 22.15 -4.27 13.58
N VAL A 117 22.49 -3.11 14.17
CA VAL A 117 22.12 -1.78 13.60
C VAL A 117 22.66 -1.65 12.18
N LEU A 118 23.96 -1.97 11.98
CA LEU A 118 24.56 -1.93 10.65
C LEU A 118 23.85 -2.87 9.66
N ASN A 119 23.51 -4.09 10.06
CA ASN A 119 22.79 -5.03 9.23
C ASN A 119 21.43 -4.47 8.78
N LEU A 120 20.69 -3.80 9.66
CA LEU A 120 19.43 -3.15 9.29
C LEU A 120 19.65 -1.99 8.32
N LEU A 121 20.63 -1.12 8.59
CA LEU A 121 20.93 0.00 7.70
C LEU A 121 21.34 -0.47 6.30
N VAL A 122 22.17 -1.51 6.21
CA VAL A 122 22.58 -2.11 4.93
C VAL A 122 21.37 -2.69 4.19
N VAL A 123 20.56 -3.53 4.85
CA VAL A 123 19.38 -4.15 4.21
C VAL A 123 18.42 -3.09 3.71
N TRP A 124 18.07 -2.11 4.53
CA TRP A 124 17.09 -1.09 4.17
C TRP A 124 17.66 -0.06 3.18
N GLY A 125 18.94 0.28 3.27
CA GLY A 125 19.62 1.09 2.27
C GLY A 125 19.62 0.42 0.90
N LEU A 126 19.93 -0.88 0.84
CA LEU A 126 19.87 -1.67 -0.40
C LEU A 126 18.42 -1.84 -0.90
N THR A 127 17.44 -2.01 0.00
CA THR A 127 16.01 -2.05 -0.37
C THR A 127 15.59 -0.73 -1.02
N GLY A 128 16.00 0.40 -0.46
CA GLY A 128 15.75 1.72 -1.07
C GLY A 128 16.42 1.86 -2.43
N LEU A 129 17.68 1.51 -2.54
CA LEU A 129 18.44 1.57 -3.81
C LEU A 129 17.84 0.64 -4.88
N TRP A 130 17.28 -0.50 -4.49
CA TRP A 130 16.59 -1.42 -5.40
C TRP A 130 15.35 -0.79 -6.05
N HIS A 131 14.68 0.14 -5.36
CA HIS A 131 13.55 0.89 -5.92
C HIS A 131 13.96 1.98 -6.91
N GLY A 132 15.21 2.42 -6.90
CA GLY A 132 15.72 3.42 -7.84
C GLY A 132 16.98 4.14 -7.32
N ALA A 133 17.70 4.78 -8.22
CA ALA A 133 18.96 5.46 -7.93
C ALA A 133 18.77 6.86 -7.29
N ALA A 134 17.55 7.29 -6.99
CA ALA A 134 17.30 8.58 -6.35
C ALA A 134 17.50 8.52 -4.84
N TRP A 135 18.01 9.59 -4.26
CA TRP A 135 18.20 9.71 -2.81
C TRP A 135 16.91 9.58 -2.00
N THR A 136 15.77 9.95 -2.57
CA THR A 136 14.47 9.78 -1.92
C THR A 136 14.17 8.32 -1.59
N PHE A 137 14.52 7.39 -2.48
CA PHE A 137 14.34 5.95 -2.24
C PHE A 137 15.29 5.41 -1.17
N VAL A 138 16.57 5.84 -1.19
CA VAL A 138 17.52 5.44 -0.16
C VAL A 138 17.08 5.95 1.21
N LEU A 139 16.65 7.22 1.29
CA LEU A 139 16.13 7.81 2.52
C LEU A 139 14.83 7.16 2.98
N TRP A 140 13.97 6.75 2.05
CA TRP A 140 12.79 5.94 2.35
C TRP A 140 13.15 4.60 2.98
N GLY A 141 14.14 3.90 2.46
CA GLY A 141 14.64 2.67 3.09
C GLY A 141 15.19 2.95 4.49
N LEU A 142 16.05 3.94 4.64
CA LEU A 142 16.64 4.31 5.94
C LEU A 142 15.58 4.79 6.95
N TYR A 143 14.51 5.45 6.51
CA TYR A 143 13.35 5.78 7.33
C TYR A 143 12.80 4.52 8.03
N PHE A 144 12.57 3.45 7.28
CA PHE A 144 12.10 2.19 7.88
C PHE A 144 13.14 1.54 8.78
N ALA A 145 14.44 1.61 8.45
CA ALA A 145 15.49 1.13 9.33
C ALA A 145 15.40 1.80 10.71
N VAL A 146 15.26 3.14 10.75
CA VAL A 146 15.13 3.90 11.98
C VAL A 146 13.91 3.47 12.78
N PHE A 147 12.72 3.41 12.16
CA PHE A 147 11.50 3.02 12.88
C PHE A 147 11.54 1.58 13.39
N LEU A 148 12.12 0.64 12.64
CA LEU A 148 12.32 -0.74 13.10
C LEU A 148 13.29 -0.83 14.27
N LEU A 149 14.35 -0.01 14.28
CA LEU A 149 15.24 0.12 15.43
C LEU A 149 14.49 0.65 16.64
N LEU A 150 13.70 1.73 16.48
CA LEU A 150 12.90 2.30 17.55
C LEU A 150 11.88 1.29 18.11
N GLU A 151 11.19 0.54 17.25
CA GLU A 151 10.28 -0.54 17.68
C GLU A 151 11.01 -1.59 18.53
N LYS A 152 12.17 -2.03 18.08
CA LYS A 152 12.92 -3.11 18.74
C LYS A 152 13.48 -2.65 20.10
N LEU A 153 13.98 -1.43 20.19
CA LEU A 153 14.65 -0.93 21.37
C LEU A 153 13.67 -0.57 22.51
N PHE A 154 12.60 0.16 22.20
CA PHE A 154 11.68 0.66 23.22
C PHE A 154 10.21 0.80 22.78
N LEU A 155 9.92 1.30 21.58
CA LEU A 155 8.57 1.67 21.14
C LEU A 155 7.63 0.45 21.10
N GLY A 156 8.14 -0.71 20.68
CA GLY A 156 7.34 -1.93 20.58
C GLY A 156 6.79 -2.42 21.93
N ARG A 157 7.47 -2.14 23.05
CA ARG A 157 6.93 -2.45 24.39
C ARG A 157 5.76 -1.55 24.76
N LEU A 158 5.87 -0.25 24.44
CA LEU A 158 4.83 0.74 24.70
C LEU A 158 3.59 0.46 23.84
N LEU A 159 3.78 0.27 22.54
CA LEU A 159 2.69 0.05 21.57
C LEU A 159 1.88 -1.22 21.87
N ARG A 160 2.49 -2.28 22.42
CA ARG A 160 1.74 -3.47 22.83
C ARG A 160 0.70 -3.22 23.92
N ARG A 161 0.89 -2.18 24.73
CA ARG A 161 -0.07 -1.79 25.79
C ARG A 161 -1.21 -0.93 25.27
N LEU A 162 -1.12 -0.39 24.04
CA LEU A 162 -2.01 0.58 23.47
C LEU A 162 -2.58 0.08 22.13
N PRO A 163 -3.61 -0.80 22.16
CA PRO A 163 -4.07 -1.53 20.97
C PRO A 163 -4.55 -0.64 19.82
N VAL A 164 -5.16 0.51 20.09
CA VAL A 164 -5.58 1.46 19.07
C VAL A 164 -4.39 2.26 18.55
N LEU A 165 -3.57 2.81 19.44
CA LEU A 165 -2.44 3.68 19.09
C LEU A 165 -1.39 2.98 18.22
N ARG A 166 -1.19 1.66 18.40
CA ARG A 166 -0.26 0.89 17.56
C ARG A 166 -0.67 0.89 16.07
N HIS A 167 -1.99 0.80 15.78
CA HIS A 167 -2.48 0.84 14.40
C HIS A 167 -2.38 2.26 13.82
N VAL A 168 -2.72 3.29 14.60
CA VAL A 168 -2.54 4.70 14.21
C VAL A 168 -1.07 4.97 13.90
N TYR A 169 -0.16 4.51 14.75
CA TYR A 169 1.29 4.62 14.52
C TYR A 169 1.73 4.00 13.19
N VAL A 170 1.32 2.75 12.93
CA VAL A 170 1.71 2.06 11.68
C VAL A 170 1.16 2.77 10.46
N LEU A 171 -0.13 3.15 10.48
CA LEU A 171 -0.77 3.84 9.36
C LEU A 171 -0.14 5.21 9.11
N THR A 172 0.12 5.99 10.17
CA THR A 172 0.76 7.30 10.05
C THR A 172 2.19 7.16 9.51
N ALA A 173 2.98 6.23 10.05
CA ALA A 173 4.34 5.99 9.58
C ALA A 173 4.36 5.53 8.11
N ALA A 174 3.41 4.66 7.71
CA ALA A 174 3.25 4.26 6.31
C ALA A 174 2.88 5.45 5.42
N LEU A 175 1.90 6.27 5.79
CA LEU A 175 1.48 7.45 5.01
C LEU A 175 2.65 8.39 4.75
N PHE A 176 3.40 8.79 5.78
CA PHE A 176 4.57 9.65 5.60
C PHE A 176 5.66 8.98 4.75
N SER A 177 5.85 7.67 4.87
CA SER A 177 6.80 6.94 4.03
C SER A 177 6.43 6.98 2.55
N PHE A 178 5.14 6.83 2.22
CA PHE A 178 4.67 6.89 0.83
C PHE A 178 4.72 8.32 0.26
N VAL A 179 4.54 9.35 1.07
CA VAL A 179 4.80 10.74 0.65
C VAL A 179 6.27 10.95 0.30
N LEU A 180 7.21 10.40 1.09
CA LEU A 180 8.64 10.44 0.78
C LEU A 180 8.97 9.64 -0.49
N PHE A 181 8.30 8.50 -0.70
CA PHE A 181 8.50 7.64 -1.87
C PHE A 181 8.04 8.29 -3.18
N ASP A 182 6.91 9.01 -3.18
CA ASP A 182 6.37 9.71 -4.37
C ASP A 182 7.13 11.01 -4.70
N ALA A 183 7.84 11.57 -3.74
CA ALA A 183 8.42 12.89 -3.87
C ALA A 183 9.57 12.94 -4.88
N SER A 184 9.55 13.93 -5.77
CA SER A 184 10.62 14.19 -6.74
C SER A 184 11.94 14.64 -6.10
N SER A 185 11.88 15.14 -4.86
CA SER A 185 13.05 15.58 -4.08
C SER A 185 12.75 15.51 -2.59
N LEU A 186 13.82 15.53 -1.77
CA LEU A 186 13.69 15.60 -0.31
C LEU A 186 12.98 16.88 0.15
N SER A 187 13.24 18.01 -0.52
CA SER A 187 12.55 19.27 -0.22
C SER A 187 11.04 19.17 -0.48
N ALA A 188 10.63 18.54 -1.58
CA ALA A 188 9.23 18.29 -1.89
C ALA A 188 8.56 17.37 -0.84
N ALA A 189 9.26 16.32 -0.41
CA ALA A 189 8.79 15.43 0.65
C ALA A 189 8.59 16.17 1.99
N ILE A 190 9.57 16.98 2.39
CA ILE A 190 9.49 17.79 3.63
C ILE A 190 8.35 18.81 3.51
N GLY A 191 8.19 19.45 2.35
CA GLY A 191 7.09 20.39 2.09
C GLY A 191 5.72 19.73 2.22
N ALA A 192 5.52 18.55 1.61
CA ALA A 192 4.28 17.81 1.70
C ALA A 192 4.01 17.31 3.14
N ALA A 193 5.02 16.79 3.84
CA ALA A 193 4.91 16.39 5.23
C ALA A 193 4.56 17.59 6.14
N GLY A 194 5.19 18.75 5.91
CA GLY A 194 4.87 20.00 6.59
C GLY A 194 3.43 20.45 6.34
N ALA A 195 2.96 20.36 5.10
CA ALA A 195 1.58 20.65 4.74
C ALA A 195 0.59 19.73 5.47
N MET A 196 0.87 18.42 5.58
CA MET A 196 0.07 17.48 6.36
C MET A 196 -0.02 17.87 7.84
N LEU A 197 1.05 18.46 8.41
CA LEU A 197 1.11 18.90 9.79
C LEU A 197 0.56 20.33 10.00
N GLY A 198 0.00 20.95 8.94
CA GLY A 198 -0.50 22.33 9.01
C GLY A 198 0.60 23.40 9.04
N LEU A 199 1.84 23.04 8.76
CA LEU A 199 2.95 23.99 8.65
C LEU A 199 2.86 24.74 7.31
N GLY A 200 3.23 26.02 7.28
CA GLY A 200 3.26 26.81 6.04
C GLY A 200 1.98 27.63 5.77
N HIS A 201 1.14 27.85 6.79
CA HIS A 201 -0.06 28.70 6.71
C HIS A 201 -1.08 28.31 5.63
N LEU A 202 -1.13 27.02 5.27
CA LEU A 202 -2.13 26.51 4.35
C LEU A 202 -3.51 26.47 4.99
N PRO A 203 -4.59 26.77 4.23
CA PRO A 203 -5.93 26.58 4.74
C PRO A 203 -6.17 25.11 5.05
N VAL A 204 -6.95 24.82 6.09
CA VAL A 204 -7.26 23.44 6.46
C VAL A 204 -8.05 22.75 5.35
N TRP A 205 -9.02 23.47 4.76
CA TRP A 205 -9.84 23.04 3.62
C TRP A 205 -10.39 24.25 2.87
N ASP A 206 -10.86 24.04 1.66
CA ASP A 206 -11.58 25.00 0.82
C ASP A 206 -12.72 24.32 0.04
N GLY A 207 -13.47 25.07 -0.75
CA GLY A 207 -14.57 24.55 -1.55
C GLY A 207 -14.13 23.48 -2.57
N GLY A 208 -12.96 23.67 -3.18
CA GLY A 208 -12.38 22.70 -4.12
C GLY A 208 -12.01 21.38 -3.41
N THR A 209 -11.38 21.46 -2.25
CA THR A 209 -11.06 20.29 -1.44
C THR A 209 -12.31 19.50 -1.04
N LEU A 210 -13.39 20.19 -0.63
CA LEU A 210 -14.65 19.51 -0.26
C LEU A 210 -15.30 18.85 -1.47
N TYR A 211 -15.25 19.48 -2.65
CA TYR A 211 -15.69 18.88 -3.91
C TYR A 211 -14.92 17.58 -4.20
N TYR A 212 -13.59 17.59 -4.13
CA TYR A 212 -12.79 16.37 -4.32
C TYR A 212 -13.03 15.32 -3.25
N LEU A 213 -13.18 15.71 -1.99
CA LEU A 213 -13.53 14.78 -0.92
C LEU A 213 -14.85 14.07 -1.22
N HIS A 214 -15.88 14.79 -1.61
CA HIS A 214 -17.17 14.20 -1.98
C HIS A 214 -17.06 13.28 -3.20
N SER A 215 -16.34 13.72 -4.23
CA SER A 215 -16.19 12.96 -5.50
C SER A 215 -15.41 11.66 -5.31
N TYR A 216 -14.35 11.67 -4.51
CA TYR A 216 -13.48 10.50 -4.30
C TYR A 216 -13.80 9.72 -3.02
N ALA A 217 -14.73 10.17 -2.16
CA ALA A 217 -15.12 9.45 -0.94
C ALA A 217 -15.54 8.00 -1.21
N PRO A 218 -16.33 7.67 -2.24
CA PRO A 218 -16.72 6.28 -2.50
C PRO A 218 -15.53 5.37 -2.76
N VAL A 219 -14.56 5.79 -3.59
CA VAL A 219 -13.37 4.97 -3.89
C VAL A 219 -12.43 4.91 -2.70
N LEU A 220 -12.25 5.98 -1.93
CA LEU A 220 -11.44 5.97 -0.71
C LEU A 220 -12.02 5.02 0.34
N LEU A 221 -13.34 5.00 0.53
CA LEU A 221 -14.03 4.07 1.42
C LEU A 221 -13.93 2.63 0.92
N ALA A 222 -14.16 2.40 -0.37
CA ALA A 222 -14.00 1.07 -0.98
C ALA A 222 -12.56 0.56 -0.83
N ALA A 223 -11.56 1.42 -1.03
CA ALA A 223 -10.15 1.09 -0.84
C ALA A 223 -9.83 0.80 0.64
N ALA A 224 -10.32 1.61 1.57
CA ALA A 224 -10.12 1.39 3.00
C ALA A 224 -10.70 0.04 3.44
N VAL A 225 -11.93 -0.29 3.03
CA VAL A 225 -12.58 -1.58 3.35
C VAL A 225 -11.87 -2.74 2.63
N GLY A 226 -11.57 -2.59 1.33
CA GLY A 226 -10.92 -3.61 0.50
C GLY A 226 -9.49 -3.92 0.93
N SER A 227 -8.81 -3.01 1.62
CA SER A 227 -7.47 -3.23 2.20
C SER A 227 -7.49 -4.03 3.51
N THR A 228 -8.66 -4.39 4.02
CA THR A 228 -8.87 -5.21 5.23
C THR A 228 -9.35 -6.62 4.88
N PRO A 229 -9.23 -7.60 5.79
CA PRO A 229 -9.77 -8.94 5.57
C PRO A 229 -11.31 -9.00 5.64
N LEU A 230 -12.00 -7.90 5.96
CA LEU A 230 -13.44 -7.85 6.21
C LEU A 230 -14.27 -8.43 5.04
N PRO A 231 -14.04 -8.02 3.76
CA PRO A 231 -14.79 -8.59 2.63
C PRO A 231 -14.62 -10.09 2.52
N ALA A 232 -13.39 -10.59 2.62
CA ALA A 232 -13.10 -12.03 2.52
C ALA A 232 -13.73 -12.83 3.68
N VAL A 233 -13.72 -12.28 4.90
CA VAL A 233 -14.35 -12.89 6.08
C VAL A 233 -15.87 -12.96 5.91
N LEU A 234 -16.48 -11.87 5.43
CA LEU A 234 -17.92 -11.81 5.20
C LEU A 234 -18.34 -12.83 4.12
N CYS A 235 -17.65 -12.85 2.96
CA CYS A 235 -17.91 -13.81 1.91
C CYS A 235 -17.79 -15.26 2.41
N ARG A 236 -16.74 -15.59 3.17
CA ARG A 236 -16.58 -16.95 3.74
C ARG A 236 -17.69 -17.31 4.71
N ARG A 237 -18.14 -16.38 5.58
CA ARG A 237 -19.26 -16.62 6.50
C ARG A 237 -20.56 -16.84 5.76
N MET A 238 -20.83 -16.06 4.73
CA MET A 238 -22.02 -16.21 3.89
C MET A 238 -21.99 -17.53 3.12
N ALA A 239 -20.84 -17.90 2.55
CA ALA A 239 -20.64 -19.17 1.83
C ALA A 239 -20.82 -20.41 2.72
N ALA A 240 -20.44 -20.35 4.00
CA ALA A 240 -20.65 -21.43 4.95
C ALA A 240 -22.12 -21.58 5.40
N GLY A 241 -22.99 -20.61 5.10
CA GLY A 241 -24.40 -20.59 5.48
C GLY A 241 -25.35 -21.01 4.34
N ARG A 242 -26.66 -20.78 4.58
CA ARG A 242 -27.70 -21.02 3.58
C ARG A 242 -27.57 -20.22 2.30
N ALA A 243 -26.84 -19.06 2.39
CA ALA A 243 -26.55 -18.18 1.25
C ALA A 243 -25.44 -18.73 0.32
N GLY A 244 -24.72 -19.79 0.71
CA GLY A 244 -23.59 -20.33 -0.09
C GLY A 244 -24.01 -20.69 -1.52
N ARG A 245 -25.12 -21.43 -1.69
CA ARG A 245 -25.62 -21.79 -3.03
C ARG A 245 -25.99 -20.59 -3.90
N VAL A 246 -26.49 -19.50 -3.28
CA VAL A 246 -26.81 -18.26 -3.99
C VAL A 246 -25.51 -17.54 -4.40
N LEU A 247 -24.52 -17.50 -3.52
CA LEU A 247 -23.20 -16.92 -3.82
C LEU A 247 -22.50 -17.69 -4.95
N ASP A 248 -22.50 -19.02 -4.91
CA ASP A 248 -21.91 -19.86 -5.96
C ASP A 248 -22.56 -19.61 -7.33
N ALA A 249 -23.88 -19.37 -7.34
CA ALA A 249 -24.61 -19.06 -8.57
C ALA A 249 -24.37 -17.61 -9.06
N LEU A 250 -24.16 -16.67 -8.15
CA LEU A 250 -23.93 -15.27 -8.48
C LEU A 250 -22.45 -14.96 -8.79
N GLU A 251 -21.49 -15.75 -8.31
CA GLU A 251 -20.05 -15.52 -8.53
C GLU A 251 -19.70 -15.36 -10.02
N PRO A 252 -20.09 -16.28 -10.95
CA PRO A 252 -19.75 -16.13 -12.37
C PRO A 252 -20.39 -14.88 -12.98
N ILE A 253 -21.61 -14.51 -12.58
CA ILE A 253 -22.28 -13.30 -13.07
C ILE A 253 -21.52 -12.05 -12.59
N ALA A 254 -21.12 -12.01 -11.33
CA ALA A 254 -20.35 -10.90 -10.75
C ALA A 254 -18.99 -10.78 -11.42
N LEU A 255 -18.30 -11.89 -11.71
CA LEU A 255 -17.02 -11.89 -12.42
C LEU A 255 -17.15 -11.41 -13.86
N LEU A 256 -18.20 -11.80 -14.58
CA LEU A 256 -18.47 -11.30 -15.93
C LEU A 256 -18.80 -9.80 -15.91
N ALA A 257 -19.60 -9.34 -14.97
CA ALA A 257 -19.89 -7.91 -14.79
C ALA A 257 -18.62 -7.11 -14.46
N LEU A 258 -17.75 -7.65 -13.59
CA LEU A 258 -16.48 -7.06 -13.27
C LEU A 258 -15.58 -6.96 -14.50
N LEU A 259 -15.47 -8.01 -15.30
CA LEU A 259 -14.71 -8.02 -16.55
C LEU A 259 -15.25 -7.00 -17.54
N ALA A 260 -16.56 -6.92 -17.75
CA ALA A 260 -17.19 -5.95 -18.63
C ALA A 260 -16.91 -4.51 -18.18
N MET A 261 -17.03 -4.23 -16.88
CA MET A 261 -16.74 -2.94 -16.29
C MET A 261 -15.27 -2.55 -16.46
N CYS A 262 -14.33 -3.46 -16.13
CA CYS A 262 -12.90 -3.21 -16.34
C CYS A 262 -12.58 -2.97 -17.83
N THR A 263 -13.19 -3.74 -18.73
CA THR A 263 -13.01 -3.55 -20.18
C THR A 263 -13.51 -2.17 -20.63
N ALA A 264 -14.69 -1.74 -20.16
CA ALA A 264 -15.24 -0.43 -20.47
C ALA A 264 -14.28 0.70 -20.02
N PHE A 265 -13.74 0.61 -18.81
CA PHE A 265 -12.75 1.58 -18.30
C PHE A 265 -11.45 1.58 -19.12
N LEU A 266 -10.95 0.42 -19.55
CA LEU A 266 -9.74 0.32 -20.36
C LEU A 266 -9.95 0.89 -21.77
N VAL A 267 -11.11 0.64 -22.38
CA VAL A 267 -11.45 1.14 -23.73
C VAL A 267 -11.67 2.65 -23.72
N SER A 268 -12.16 3.23 -22.62
CA SER A 268 -12.37 4.68 -22.50
C SER A 268 -11.06 5.49 -22.44
N GLY A 269 -9.89 4.86 -22.56
CA GLY A 269 -8.60 5.54 -22.76
C GLY A 269 -7.81 5.80 -21.49
N SER A 270 -8.22 5.26 -20.36
CA SER A 270 -7.51 5.40 -19.08
C SER A 270 -6.48 4.29 -18.83
N ALA A 271 -5.82 3.75 -19.87
CA ALA A 271 -4.78 2.76 -19.71
C ALA A 271 -3.58 3.38 -18.97
N ASN A 272 -3.52 3.15 -17.66
CA ASN A 272 -2.38 3.52 -16.83
C ASN A 272 -1.51 2.26 -16.62
N PRO A 273 -0.25 2.23 -17.11
CA PRO A 273 0.62 1.09 -16.89
C PRO A 273 0.84 0.86 -15.39
N PHE A 274 1.23 -0.36 -15.01
CA PHE A 274 1.60 -0.64 -13.63
C PHE A 274 2.75 0.26 -13.18
N LEU A 275 2.70 0.69 -11.93
CA LEU A 275 3.71 1.56 -11.33
C LEU A 275 5.14 0.99 -11.52
N TYR A 276 5.30 -0.33 -11.43
CA TYR A 276 6.57 -1.04 -11.63
C TYR A 276 7.23 -0.85 -12.99
N PHE A 277 6.50 -0.45 -14.02
CA PHE A 277 7.08 -0.14 -15.34
C PHE A 277 7.57 1.31 -15.46
N ARG A 278 7.51 2.08 -14.37
CA ARG A 278 7.96 3.47 -14.33
C ARG A 278 9.29 3.67 -13.58
N PHE A 279 9.85 2.60 -13.02
CA PHE A 279 11.13 2.62 -12.29
C PHE A 279 12.26 2.01 -13.12
#